data_de45329cab1ba2f447e7b3217b17d007
#
_entry.id   de45329cab1ba2f447e7b3217b17d007
#
_cell.length_a   1.000
_cell.length_b   1.000
_cell.length_c   1.000
_cell.angle_alpha   90.00
_cell.angle_beta   90.00
_cell.angle_gamma   90.00
#
_symmetry.space_group_name_H-M   'P 1'
#
loop_
_entity.id
_entity.type
_entity.pdbx_description
1 polymer ?
#
loop_
_entity_poly.entity_id
_entity_poly.type
_entity_poly.pdbx_seq_one_letter_code
_entity_poly.pdbx_strand_id
1 'polypeptide(L)'
;LKAVDQSREEFVSNVSHELKTPITSIRVLADSLMSMDDVPVELYREFMTDISDEIDRENQIIEDLLMLVKMDKTAEDQMNIEQVNINGELELILKRLRPIAKRGNVELILESIREVTADVDKVKISLAITNLVENAIKYNRDSGMVRVTLDADHKYFYIKVADTGIGIPEDALEHIFERFFRVDKARSREVGGTGLGLAIAKNVIQMHHGIIDVESTVGEGTTFSVRIPLNYVPRQEAKP
;
A
#
# COMPACT_ATOMS: atom_id res chain seq x y z
N LEU A 1 -6.51 27.13 9.93
CA LEU A 1 -6.91 27.46 8.57
C LEU A 1 -5.72 27.42 7.61
N LYS A 2 -4.65 28.21 7.79
CA LYS A 2 -3.49 28.25 6.87
C LYS A 2 -2.79 26.89 6.67
N ALA A 3 -2.64 26.07 7.71
CA ALA A 3 -1.98 24.76 7.61
C ALA A 3 -2.82 23.73 6.83
N VAL A 4 -4.15 23.80 6.92
CA VAL A 4 -5.07 22.92 6.18
C VAL A 4 -5.12 23.31 4.70
N ASP A 5 -5.10 24.61 4.39
CA ASP A 5 -5.06 25.11 3.01
C ASP A 5 -3.74 24.73 2.33
N GLN A 6 -2.62 24.87 3.04
CA GLN A 6 -1.29 24.52 2.52
C GLN A 6 -1.16 23.02 2.23
N SER A 7 -1.66 22.15 3.12
CA SER A 7 -1.69 20.70 2.92
C SER A 7 -2.56 20.30 1.72
N ARG A 8 -3.65 21.04 1.46
CA ARG A 8 -4.54 20.79 0.31
C ARG A 8 -3.91 21.23 -1.02
N GLU A 9 -3.24 22.37 -1.04
CA GLU A 9 -2.51 22.84 -2.22
C GLU A 9 -1.36 21.89 -2.58
N GLU A 10 -0.61 21.43 -1.58
CA GLU A 10 0.47 20.48 -1.75
C GLU A 10 -0.03 19.13 -2.25
N PHE A 11 -1.17 18.64 -1.75
CA PHE A 11 -1.83 17.44 -2.24
C PHE A 11 -2.22 17.57 -3.72
N VAL A 12 -2.88 18.66 -4.14
CA VAL A 12 -3.27 18.89 -5.53
C VAL A 12 -2.06 18.99 -6.45
N SER A 13 -0.99 19.64 -6.01
CA SER A 13 0.27 19.73 -6.74
C SER A 13 0.90 18.36 -6.95
N ASN A 14 0.98 17.55 -5.89
CA ASN A 14 1.55 16.21 -5.94
C ASN A 14 0.72 15.27 -6.83
N VAL A 15 -0.61 15.32 -6.75
CA VAL A 15 -1.51 14.60 -7.65
C VAL A 15 -1.24 14.95 -9.10
N SER A 16 -1.16 16.25 -9.40
CA SER A 16 -0.90 16.73 -10.77
C SER A 16 0.43 16.24 -11.31
N HIS A 17 1.47 16.23 -10.47
CA HIS A 17 2.79 15.73 -10.85
C HIS A 17 2.82 14.21 -11.06
N GLU A 18 2.20 13.43 -10.16
CA GLU A 18 2.21 11.96 -10.24
C GLU A 18 1.36 11.44 -11.41
N LEU A 19 0.28 12.15 -11.79
CA LEU A 19 -0.51 11.82 -12.98
C LEU A 19 0.16 12.26 -14.28
N LYS A 20 0.89 13.38 -14.30
CA LYS A 20 1.55 13.89 -15.51
C LYS A 20 2.72 13.01 -15.96
N THR A 21 3.43 12.39 -15.03
CA THR A 21 4.62 11.59 -15.32
C THR A 21 4.31 10.37 -16.20
N PRO A 22 3.39 9.46 -15.85
CA PRO A 22 3.03 8.30 -16.68
C PRO A 22 2.44 8.71 -18.03
N ILE A 23 1.59 9.74 -18.08
CA ILE A 23 1.05 10.27 -19.35
C ILE A 23 2.16 10.75 -20.27
N THR A 24 3.18 11.42 -19.72
CA THR A 24 4.34 11.88 -20.51
C THR A 24 5.16 10.70 -21.02
N SER A 25 5.36 9.66 -20.18
CA SER A 25 6.06 8.43 -20.56
C SER A 25 5.35 7.70 -21.70
N ILE A 26 4.05 7.49 -21.57
CA ILE A 26 3.20 6.88 -22.62
C ILE A 26 3.33 7.66 -23.94
N ARG A 27 3.26 8.99 -23.87
CA ARG A 27 3.39 9.84 -25.06
C ARG A 27 4.75 9.69 -25.72
N VAL A 28 5.83 9.71 -24.97
CA VAL A 28 7.21 9.54 -25.49
C VAL A 28 7.36 8.18 -26.15
N LEU A 29 6.87 7.09 -25.53
CA LEU A 29 6.89 5.75 -26.11
C LEU A 29 6.10 5.69 -27.43
N ALA A 30 4.88 6.23 -27.43
CA ALA A 30 4.03 6.27 -28.62
C ALA A 30 4.65 7.10 -29.75
N ASP A 31 5.15 8.33 -29.46
CA ASP A 31 5.80 9.19 -30.43
C ASP A 31 7.08 8.54 -31.01
N SER A 32 7.85 7.84 -30.17
CA SER A 32 9.02 7.08 -30.61
C SER A 32 8.64 5.97 -31.57
N LEU A 33 7.61 5.17 -31.25
CA LEU A 33 7.13 4.11 -32.11
C LEU A 33 6.61 4.63 -33.45
N MET A 34 5.88 5.76 -33.45
CA MET A 34 5.33 6.38 -34.64
C MET A 34 6.41 7.03 -35.55
N SER A 35 7.56 7.37 -35.02
CA SER A 35 8.67 7.97 -35.77
C SER A 35 9.60 6.95 -36.43
N MET A 36 9.43 5.68 -36.20
CA MET A 36 10.24 4.59 -36.74
C MET A 36 9.60 4.04 -38.02
N ASP A 37 10.40 3.93 -39.10
CA ASP A 37 10.04 3.16 -40.27
C ASP A 37 10.44 1.69 -40.07
N ASP A 38 9.59 0.74 -40.46
CA ASP A 38 9.82 -0.71 -40.39
C ASP A 38 10.21 -1.23 -38.99
N VAL A 39 9.33 -0.98 -38.00
CA VAL A 39 9.53 -1.45 -36.62
C VAL A 39 9.47 -2.98 -36.54
N PRO A 40 10.51 -3.68 -36.02
CA PRO A 40 10.44 -5.12 -35.76
C PRO A 40 9.30 -5.46 -34.82
N VAL A 41 8.62 -6.60 -35.06
CA VAL A 41 7.46 -7.01 -34.28
C VAL A 41 7.80 -7.17 -32.78
N GLU A 42 9.01 -7.61 -32.46
CA GLU A 42 9.52 -7.77 -31.11
C GLU A 42 9.59 -6.42 -30.39
N LEU A 43 10.17 -5.42 -31.05
CA LEU A 43 10.30 -4.06 -30.52
C LEU A 43 8.93 -3.39 -30.37
N TYR A 44 8.03 -3.60 -31.36
CA TYR A 44 6.65 -3.13 -31.24
C TYR A 44 5.94 -3.70 -30.03
N ARG A 45 6.12 -5.00 -29.75
CA ARG A 45 5.52 -5.64 -28.55
C ARG A 45 6.10 -5.11 -27.26
N GLU A 46 7.39 -4.87 -27.19
CA GLU A 46 8.06 -4.27 -26.04
C GLU A 46 7.46 -2.89 -25.72
N PHE A 47 7.41 -1.97 -26.71
CA PHE A 47 6.79 -0.65 -26.52
C PHE A 47 5.33 -0.72 -26.08
N MET A 48 4.54 -1.64 -26.68
CA MET A 48 3.13 -1.79 -26.30
C MET A 48 2.97 -2.37 -24.89
N THR A 49 3.89 -3.23 -24.45
CA THR A 49 3.92 -3.73 -23.07
C THR A 49 4.23 -2.61 -22.09
N ASP A 50 5.27 -1.81 -22.37
CA ASP A 50 5.65 -0.66 -21.53
C ASP A 50 4.51 0.37 -21.41
N ILE A 51 3.81 0.65 -22.54
CA ILE A 51 2.63 1.53 -22.53
C ILE A 51 1.51 0.93 -21.66
N SER A 52 1.25 -0.37 -21.79
CA SER A 52 0.23 -1.05 -20.99
C SER A 52 0.54 -1.01 -19.50
N ASP A 53 1.79 -1.26 -19.12
CA ASP A 53 2.25 -1.22 -17.73
C ASP A 53 2.11 0.20 -17.14
N GLU A 54 2.37 1.24 -17.93
CA GLU A 54 2.22 2.62 -17.51
C GLU A 54 0.74 3.04 -17.36
N ILE A 55 -0.15 2.51 -18.21
CA ILE A 55 -1.61 2.70 -18.07
C ILE A 55 -2.13 2.01 -16.81
N ASP A 56 -1.69 0.80 -16.51
CA ASP A 56 -2.09 0.07 -15.31
C ASP A 56 -1.64 0.81 -14.05
N ARG A 57 -0.44 1.37 -14.09
CA ARG A 57 0.08 2.22 -13.01
C ARG A 57 -0.75 3.49 -12.81
N GLU A 58 -1.14 4.18 -13.90
CA GLU A 58 -2.00 5.36 -13.86
C GLU A 58 -3.35 5.04 -13.22
N ASN A 59 -3.96 3.93 -13.63
CA ASN A 59 -5.22 3.47 -13.06
C ASN A 59 -5.10 3.20 -11.55
N GLN A 60 -4.01 2.58 -11.10
CA GLN A 60 -3.76 2.33 -9.68
C GLN A 60 -3.65 3.65 -8.89
N ILE A 61 -2.94 4.65 -9.42
CA ILE A 61 -2.84 5.98 -8.79
C ILE A 61 -4.23 6.62 -8.65
N ILE A 62 -5.06 6.55 -9.70
CA ILE A 62 -6.41 7.10 -9.70
C ILE A 62 -7.29 6.39 -8.65
N GLU A 63 -7.25 5.06 -8.58
CA GLU A 63 -8.01 4.28 -7.60
C GLU A 63 -7.59 4.60 -6.16
N ASP A 64 -6.29 4.66 -5.89
CA ASP A 64 -5.72 5.03 -4.60
C ASP A 64 -6.16 6.44 -4.16
N LEU A 65 -6.15 7.41 -5.10
CA LEU A 65 -6.59 8.77 -4.86
C LEU A 65 -8.09 8.87 -4.55
N LEU A 66 -8.92 8.19 -5.36
CA LEU A 66 -10.37 8.16 -5.14
C LEU A 66 -10.71 7.55 -3.77
N MET A 67 -9.95 6.54 -3.35
CA MET A 67 -10.13 5.93 -2.05
C MET A 67 -9.77 6.89 -0.91
N LEU A 68 -8.63 7.57 -1.00
CA LEU A 68 -8.22 8.57 0.00
C LEU A 68 -9.24 9.72 0.12
N VAL A 69 -9.74 10.23 -1.02
CA VAL A 69 -10.76 11.30 -1.02
C VAL A 69 -12.08 10.84 -0.38
N LYS A 70 -12.49 9.60 -0.61
CA LYS A 70 -13.69 9.02 0.03
C LYS A 70 -13.49 8.85 1.54
N MET A 71 -12.30 8.44 1.99
CA MET A 71 -11.98 8.29 3.41
C MET A 71 -11.95 9.62 4.17
N ASP A 72 -11.57 10.74 3.53
CA ASP A 72 -11.48 12.05 4.17
C ASP A 72 -12.85 12.68 4.49
N LYS A 73 -13.91 12.29 3.77
CA LYS A 73 -15.22 13.03 3.82
C LYS A 73 -16.24 12.55 4.85
N THR A 74 -16.21 11.28 5.29
CA THR A 74 -17.19 10.72 6.25
C THR A 74 -16.73 9.35 6.75
N ALA A 75 -15.61 9.32 7.47
CA ALA A 75 -14.93 8.06 7.76
C ALA A 75 -15.77 7.00 8.50
N GLU A 76 -16.64 7.41 9.43
CA GLU A 76 -17.40 6.47 10.27
C GLU A 76 -18.71 5.99 9.64
N ASP A 77 -19.40 6.85 8.86
CA ASP A 77 -20.67 6.51 8.21
C ASP A 77 -20.53 5.53 7.02
N GLN A 78 -19.33 5.25 6.56
CA GLN A 78 -19.03 4.39 5.41
C GLN A 78 -18.32 3.07 5.77
N MET A 79 -18.31 2.70 7.04
CA MET A 79 -17.74 1.42 7.50
C MET A 79 -18.78 0.30 7.38
N ASN A 80 -18.47 -0.70 6.56
CA ASN A 80 -19.27 -1.94 6.50
C ASN A 80 -18.72 -2.97 7.48
N ILE A 81 -19.02 -2.79 8.76
CA ILE A 81 -18.52 -3.66 9.82
C ILE A 81 -19.25 -5.00 9.80
N GLU A 82 -18.50 -6.06 9.68
CA GLU A 82 -18.96 -7.44 9.77
C GLU A 82 -17.98 -8.30 10.59
N GLN A 83 -18.47 -9.44 11.07
CA GLN A 83 -17.63 -10.39 11.78
C GLN A 83 -16.77 -11.18 10.79
N VAL A 84 -15.46 -11.01 10.84
CA VAL A 84 -14.50 -11.57 9.89
C VAL A 84 -13.52 -12.52 10.60
N ASN A 85 -13.32 -13.70 10.01
CA ASN A 85 -12.20 -14.58 10.39
C ASN A 85 -10.91 -14.02 9.78
N ILE A 86 -10.06 -13.42 10.62
CA ILE A 86 -8.82 -12.75 10.21
C ILE A 86 -7.79 -13.74 9.65
N ASN A 87 -7.73 -14.96 10.19
CA ASN A 87 -6.82 -16.01 9.71
C ASN A 87 -7.10 -16.33 8.23
N GLY A 88 -8.37 -16.60 7.92
CA GLY A 88 -8.79 -16.90 6.56
C GLY A 88 -8.56 -15.72 5.61
N GLU A 89 -8.75 -14.49 6.08
CA GLU A 89 -8.51 -13.30 5.25
C GLU A 89 -7.01 -13.12 4.94
N LEU A 90 -6.13 -13.31 5.93
CA LEU A 90 -4.68 -13.27 5.71
C LEU A 90 -4.22 -14.37 4.73
N GLU A 91 -4.75 -15.57 4.82
CA GLU A 91 -4.45 -16.65 3.88
C GLU A 91 -4.84 -16.26 2.44
N LEU A 92 -6.01 -15.65 2.26
CA LEU A 92 -6.47 -15.18 0.95
C LEU A 92 -5.59 -14.06 0.39
N ILE A 93 -5.17 -13.11 1.22
CA ILE A 93 -4.26 -12.03 0.82
C ILE A 93 -2.93 -12.63 0.37
N LEU A 94 -2.31 -13.47 1.19
CA LEU A 94 -1.01 -14.07 0.84
C LEU A 94 -1.11 -14.97 -0.39
N LYS A 95 -2.20 -15.70 -0.57
CA LYS A 95 -2.44 -16.49 -1.78
C LYS A 95 -2.43 -15.62 -3.04
N ARG A 96 -3.07 -14.45 -2.99
CA ARG A 96 -3.08 -13.50 -4.12
C ARG A 96 -1.70 -12.91 -4.40
N LEU A 97 -0.89 -12.67 -3.36
CA LEU A 97 0.43 -12.05 -3.48
C LEU A 97 1.57 -13.03 -3.80
N ARG A 98 1.37 -14.34 -3.63
CA ARG A 98 2.38 -15.37 -3.95
C ARG A 98 2.98 -15.25 -5.36
N PRO A 99 2.21 -14.99 -6.44
CA PRO A 99 2.81 -14.84 -7.78
C PRO A 99 3.78 -13.65 -7.85
N ILE A 100 3.48 -12.54 -7.16
CA ILE A 100 4.34 -11.35 -7.12
C ILE A 100 5.61 -11.67 -6.32
N ALA A 101 5.47 -12.27 -5.15
CA ALA A 101 6.58 -12.68 -4.30
C ALA A 101 7.51 -13.67 -5.02
N LYS A 102 6.93 -14.65 -5.75
CA LYS A 102 7.71 -15.61 -6.52
C LYS A 102 8.54 -14.95 -7.63
N ARG A 103 7.99 -13.95 -8.32
CA ARG A 103 8.74 -13.18 -9.33
C ARG A 103 9.91 -12.41 -8.72
N GLY A 104 9.76 -11.89 -7.50
CA GLY A 104 10.81 -11.22 -6.75
C GLY A 104 11.73 -12.16 -5.95
N ASN A 105 11.58 -13.49 -6.11
CA ASN A 105 12.30 -14.50 -5.31
C ASN A 105 12.19 -14.25 -3.80
N VAL A 106 10.99 -13.89 -3.31
CA VAL A 106 10.70 -13.59 -1.91
C VAL A 106 9.81 -14.69 -1.34
N GLU A 107 10.18 -15.24 -0.18
CA GLU A 107 9.39 -16.22 0.55
C GLU A 107 8.30 -15.53 1.37
N LEU A 108 7.04 -16.01 1.29
CA LEU A 108 5.93 -15.54 2.11
C LEU A 108 5.57 -16.59 3.17
N ILE A 109 5.64 -16.19 4.45
CA ILE A 109 5.33 -17.04 5.60
C ILE A 109 4.16 -16.43 6.38
N LEU A 110 3.14 -17.25 6.70
CA LEU A 110 2.08 -16.91 7.63
C LEU A 110 2.25 -17.71 8.93
N GLU A 111 2.35 -16.99 10.02
CA GLU A 111 2.38 -17.58 11.38
C GLU A 111 1.14 -17.12 12.15
N SER A 112 0.23 -18.01 12.39
CA SER A 112 -0.95 -17.75 13.22
C SER A 112 -0.83 -18.43 14.55
N ILE A 113 -0.82 -17.64 15.61
CA ILE A 113 -0.67 -18.13 17.00
C ILE A 113 -2.02 -18.64 17.51
N ARG A 114 -3.13 -18.03 17.07
CA ARG A 114 -4.49 -18.42 17.43
C ARG A 114 -5.50 -18.04 16.36
N GLU A 115 -6.70 -18.64 16.44
CA GLU A 115 -7.82 -18.19 15.63
C GLU A 115 -8.36 -16.85 16.13
N VAL A 116 -8.61 -15.94 15.21
CA VAL A 116 -9.05 -14.58 15.47
C VAL A 116 -10.28 -14.25 14.63
N THR A 117 -11.36 -13.87 15.30
CA THR A 117 -12.54 -13.29 14.67
C THR A 117 -12.74 -11.89 15.22
N ALA A 118 -12.96 -10.90 14.37
CA ALA A 118 -13.08 -9.50 14.74
C ALA A 118 -14.15 -8.77 13.94
N ASP A 119 -14.70 -7.72 14.52
CA ASP A 119 -15.66 -6.82 13.87
C ASP A 119 -14.87 -5.77 13.06
N VAL A 120 -14.81 -5.94 11.75
CA VAL A 120 -14.04 -5.08 10.85
C VAL A 120 -14.75 -4.88 9.51
N ASP A 121 -14.39 -3.81 8.80
CA ASP A 121 -14.68 -3.68 7.38
C ASP A 121 -13.69 -4.55 6.60
N LYS A 122 -14.17 -5.70 6.14
CA LYS A 122 -13.37 -6.71 5.46
C LYS A 122 -12.60 -6.16 4.27
N VAL A 123 -13.26 -5.37 3.42
CA VAL A 123 -12.65 -4.82 2.20
C VAL A 123 -11.51 -3.87 2.54
N LYS A 124 -11.75 -2.98 3.50
CA LYS A 124 -10.75 -2.01 3.93
C LYS A 124 -9.57 -2.68 4.64
N ILE A 125 -9.82 -3.61 5.55
CA ILE A 125 -8.73 -4.35 6.22
C ILE A 125 -7.90 -5.14 5.22
N SER A 126 -8.55 -5.86 4.29
CA SER A 126 -7.83 -6.56 3.21
C SER A 126 -6.92 -5.63 2.42
N LEU A 127 -7.40 -4.45 2.08
CA LEU A 127 -6.60 -3.44 1.37
C LEU A 127 -5.41 -2.97 2.20
N ALA A 128 -5.62 -2.63 3.47
CA ALA A 128 -4.54 -2.16 4.34
C ALA A 128 -3.41 -3.21 4.46
N ILE A 129 -3.79 -4.46 4.73
CA ILE A 129 -2.80 -5.54 4.86
C ILE A 129 -2.14 -5.86 3.52
N THR A 130 -2.88 -5.84 2.41
CA THR A 130 -2.31 -6.01 1.06
C THR A 130 -1.22 -4.97 0.81
N ASN A 131 -1.47 -3.69 1.10
CA ASN A 131 -0.49 -2.62 0.93
C ASN A 131 0.78 -2.84 1.76
N LEU A 132 0.64 -3.30 3.01
CA LEU A 132 1.80 -3.60 3.87
C LEU A 132 2.63 -4.77 3.31
N VAL A 133 1.97 -5.87 2.92
CA VAL A 133 2.64 -7.07 2.39
C VAL A 133 3.25 -6.80 1.02
N GLU A 134 2.56 -6.07 0.14
CA GLU A 134 3.12 -5.67 -1.16
C GLU A 134 4.38 -4.82 -1.01
N ASN A 135 4.39 -3.85 -0.08
CA ASN A 135 5.58 -3.07 0.21
C ASN A 135 6.72 -3.96 0.71
N ALA A 136 6.44 -4.90 1.61
CA ALA A 136 7.42 -5.84 2.13
C ALA A 136 8.01 -6.75 1.03
N ILE A 137 7.24 -7.08 -0.01
CA ILE A 137 7.72 -7.82 -1.18
C ILE A 137 8.53 -6.90 -2.10
N LYS A 138 7.99 -5.73 -2.45
CA LYS A 138 8.58 -4.79 -3.43
C LYS A 138 9.94 -4.25 -2.99
N TYR A 139 10.09 -3.97 -1.71
CA TYR A 139 11.33 -3.43 -1.14
C TYR A 139 12.21 -4.50 -0.50
N ASN A 140 11.93 -5.77 -0.80
CA ASN A 140 12.78 -6.87 -0.36
C ASN A 140 14.05 -6.98 -1.23
N ARG A 141 14.92 -7.87 -0.81
CA ARG A 141 16.09 -8.30 -1.57
C ARG A 141 15.84 -9.66 -2.19
N ASP A 142 16.65 -10.03 -3.15
CA ASP A 142 16.64 -11.37 -3.73
C ASP A 142 16.85 -12.43 -2.64
N SER A 143 16.10 -13.52 -2.72
CA SER A 143 16.07 -14.58 -1.71
C SER A 143 15.72 -14.10 -0.30
N GLY A 144 14.94 -13.00 -0.22
CA GLY A 144 14.44 -12.46 1.04
C GLY A 144 13.15 -13.14 1.49
N MET A 145 12.63 -12.67 2.62
CA MET A 145 11.46 -13.24 3.27
C MET A 145 10.51 -12.12 3.73
N VAL A 146 9.20 -12.41 3.68
CA VAL A 146 8.15 -11.65 4.36
C VAL A 146 7.41 -12.59 5.30
N ARG A 147 7.39 -12.25 6.57
CA ARG A 147 6.66 -12.98 7.61
C ARG A 147 5.48 -12.17 8.09
N VAL A 148 4.29 -12.74 7.96
CA VAL A 148 3.06 -12.18 8.51
C VAL A 148 2.68 -12.99 9.74
N THR A 149 2.59 -12.33 10.90
CA THR A 149 2.23 -12.98 12.17
C THR A 149 0.90 -12.45 12.65
N LEU A 150 -0.01 -13.35 13.07
CA LEU A 150 -1.29 -13.01 13.68
C LEU A 150 -1.34 -13.52 15.12
N ASP A 151 -1.69 -12.64 16.05
CA ASP A 151 -1.99 -12.96 17.44
C ASP A 151 -3.16 -12.12 17.96
N ALA A 152 -3.70 -12.45 19.11
CA ALA A 152 -4.73 -11.67 19.78
C ALA A 152 -4.68 -11.84 21.30
N ASP A 153 -5.13 -10.80 22.01
CA ASP A 153 -5.50 -10.87 23.42
C ASP A 153 -7.02 -10.77 23.59
N HIS A 154 -7.49 -10.39 24.77
CA HIS A 154 -8.92 -10.27 25.08
C HIS A 154 -9.58 -8.99 24.53
N LYS A 155 -8.80 -8.04 23.97
CA LYS A 155 -9.28 -6.74 23.49
C LYS A 155 -8.89 -6.45 22.04
N TYR A 156 -7.70 -6.89 21.62
CA TYR A 156 -7.08 -6.53 20.37
C TYR A 156 -6.58 -7.74 19.61
N PHE A 157 -6.54 -7.65 18.31
CA PHE A 157 -5.70 -8.51 17.48
C PHE A 157 -4.51 -7.73 16.95
N TYR A 158 -3.44 -8.47 16.68
CA TYR A 158 -2.15 -7.96 16.29
C TYR A 158 -1.71 -8.61 14.99
N ILE A 159 -1.36 -7.81 14.02
CA ILE A 159 -0.74 -8.28 12.79
C ILE A 159 0.65 -7.65 12.70
N LYS A 160 1.68 -8.47 12.51
CA LYS A 160 3.02 -8.01 12.20
C LYS A 160 3.38 -8.43 10.79
N VAL A 161 3.90 -7.50 10.00
CA VAL A 161 4.47 -7.75 8.68
C VAL A 161 5.93 -7.40 8.75
N ALA A 162 6.79 -8.42 8.81
CA ALA A 162 8.23 -8.28 8.91
C ALA A 162 8.89 -8.75 7.61
N ASP A 163 9.77 -7.93 7.05
CA ASP A 163 10.57 -8.24 5.87
C ASP A 163 12.07 -8.21 6.15
N THR A 164 12.83 -8.88 5.30
CA THR A 164 14.28 -8.86 5.31
C THR A 164 14.85 -7.97 4.21
N GLY A 165 14.12 -6.91 3.86
CA GLY A 165 14.41 -6.02 2.74
C GLY A 165 15.52 -5.03 3.00
N ILE A 166 15.47 -3.93 2.24
CA ILE A 166 16.49 -2.88 2.28
C ILE A 166 16.44 -2.02 3.55
N GLY A 167 15.33 -2.07 4.29
CA GLY A 167 15.09 -1.18 5.43
C GLY A 167 14.79 0.26 5.02
N ILE A 168 14.46 1.06 6.03
CA ILE A 168 14.09 2.48 5.90
C ILE A 168 15.06 3.31 6.74
N PRO A 169 15.64 4.39 6.20
CA PRO A 169 16.45 5.33 6.98
C PRO A 169 15.67 5.96 8.13
N GLU A 170 16.34 6.20 9.25
CA GLU A 170 15.72 6.72 10.47
C GLU A 170 15.03 8.08 10.26
N ASP A 171 15.64 8.96 9.48
CA ASP A 171 15.09 10.28 9.12
C ASP A 171 13.83 10.21 8.24
N ALA A 172 13.59 9.08 7.57
CA ALA A 172 12.41 8.85 6.75
C ALA A 172 11.23 8.26 7.53
N LEU A 173 11.47 7.60 8.69
CA LEU A 173 10.43 6.85 9.42
C LEU A 173 9.21 7.71 9.82
N GLU A 174 9.41 8.97 10.16
CA GLU A 174 8.33 9.89 10.52
C GLU A 174 7.44 10.24 9.31
N HIS A 175 7.98 10.14 8.09
CA HIS A 175 7.35 10.60 6.85
C HIS A 175 6.73 9.48 6.00
N ILE A 176 7.06 8.21 6.25
CA ILE A 176 6.63 7.09 5.38
C ILE A 176 5.12 6.94 5.23
N PHE A 177 4.33 7.48 6.14
CA PHE A 177 2.87 7.48 6.10
C PHE A 177 2.28 8.75 5.44
N GLU A 178 3.11 9.70 5.03
CA GLU A 178 2.66 10.87 4.29
C GLU A 178 2.29 10.47 2.84
N ARG A 179 1.30 11.15 2.29
CA ARG A 179 0.84 10.90 0.92
C ARG A 179 1.94 11.27 -0.07
N PHE A 180 2.22 10.39 -1.04
CA PHE A 180 3.26 10.53 -2.08
C PHE A 180 4.70 10.52 -1.56
N PHE A 181 4.91 10.26 -0.28
CA PHE A 181 6.26 10.17 0.26
C PHE A 181 6.99 8.94 -0.26
N ARG A 182 8.24 9.11 -0.62
CA ARG A 182 9.15 8.05 -1.09
C ARG A 182 10.57 8.37 -0.65
N VAL A 183 11.25 7.40 -0.05
CA VAL A 183 12.65 7.52 0.36
C VAL A 183 13.57 7.76 -0.86
N ASP A 184 13.33 7.01 -1.94
CA ASP A 184 14.04 7.15 -3.22
C ASP A 184 13.03 7.17 -4.37
N LYS A 185 12.89 8.34 -5.00
CA LYS A 185 11.95 8.56 -6.11
C LYS A 185 12.31 7.76 -7.36
N ALA A 186 13.60 7.56 -7.64
CA ALA A 186 14.05 6.85 -8.83
C ALA A 186 13.76 5.35 -8.71
N ARG A 187 14.23 4.73 -7.62
CA ARG A 187 14.02 3.31 -7.35
C ARG A 187 12.54 2.96 -7.19
N SER A 188 11.76 3.84 -6.55
CA SER A 188 10.33 3.61 -6.37
C SER A 188 9.53 3.67 -7.68
N ARG A 189 10.04 4.35 -8.72
CA ARG A 189 9.45 4.32 -10.07
C ARG A 189 9.70 2.98 -10.75
N GLU A 190 10.91 2.45 -10.68
CA GLU A 190 11.24 1.13 -11.22
C GLU A 190 10.41 0.01 -10.59
N VAL A 191 10.13 0.11 -9.29
CA VAL A 191 9.35 -0.87 -8.52
C VAL A 191 7.83 -0.63 -8.60
N GLY A 192 7.37 0.48 -9.24
CA GLY A 192 5.94 0.77 -9.46
C GLY A 192 5.18 1.23 -8.22
N GLY A 193 5.83 1.92 -7.27
CA GLY A 193 5.15 2.46 -6.08
C GLY A 193 4.40 3.76 -6.35
N THR A 194 3.17 3.94 -5.84
CA THR A 194 2.38 5.18 -5.92
C THR A 194 2.73 6.18 -4.81
N GLY A 195 3.33 5.72 -3.72
CA GLY A 195 3.54 6.52 -2.50
C GLY A 195 2.25 6.76 -1.69
N LEU A 196 1.17 6.07 -2.03
CA LEU A 196 -0.13 6.20 -1.36
C LEU A 196 -0.47 5.00 -0.48
N GLY A 197 0.09 3.82 -0.74
CA GLY A 197 -0.28 2.57 -0.08
C GLY A 197 -0.13 2.59 1.45
N LEU A 198 0.98 3.13 1.99
CA LEU A 198 1.16 3.24 3.43
C LEU A 198 0.23 4.27 4.07
N ALA A 199 -0.05 5.38 3.38
CA ALA A 199 -1.03 6.37 3.84
C ALA A 199 -2.44 5.77 3.90
N ILE A 200 -2.83 4.97 2.90
CA ILE A 200 -4.09 4.23 2.87
C ILE A 200 -4.14 3.21 4.02
N ALA A 201 -3.08 2.42 4.21
CA ALA A 201 -3.02 1.43 5.29
C ALA A 201 -3.20 2.09 6.66
N LYS A 202 -2.47 3.17 6.95
CA LYS A 202 -2.60 3.93 8.20
C LYS A 202 -4.01 4.47 8.40
N ASN A 203 -4.61 5.06 7.37
CA ASN A 203 -5.96 5.62 7.45
C ASN A 203 -7.00 4.53 7.75
N VAL A 204 -6.96 3.41 7.04
CA VAL A 204 -7.84 2.26 7.29
C VAL A 204 -7.71 1.74 8.71
N ILE A 205 -6.48 1.57 9.20
CA ILE A 205 -6.22 1.09 10.56
C ILE A 205 -6.79 2.08 11.60
N GLN A 206 -6.62 3.37 11.38
CA GLN A 206 -7.20 4.42 12.23
C GLN A 206 -8.73 4.44 12.21
N MET A 207 -9.37 4.20 11.05
CA MET A 207 -10.83 4.05 10.93
C MET A 207 -11.35 2.87 11.77
N HIS A 208 -10.54 1.84 11.98
CA HIS A 208 -10.83 0.71 12.87
C HIS A 208 -10.39 0.94 14.32
N HIS A 209 -10.09 2.21 14.70
CA HIS A 209 -9.56 2.58 16.02
C HIS A 209 -8.25 1.87 16.38
N GLY A 210 -7.53 1.40 15.36
CA GLY A 210 -6.24 0.73 15.49
C GLY A 210 -5.06 1.69 15.47
N ILE A 211 -3.89 1.11 15.69
CA ILE A 211 -2.59 1.79 15.66
C ILE A 211 -1.66 0.98 14.76
N ILE A 212 -0.82 1.67 14.03
CA ILE A 212 0.27 1.11 13.24
C ILE A 212 1.58 1.74 13.68
N ASP A 213 2.57 0.90 13.98
CA ASP A 213 3.93 1.27 14.32
C ASP A 213 4.91 0.65 13.32
N VAL A 214 6.11 1.23 13.20
CA VAL A 214 7.16 0.77 12.31
C VAL A 214 8.50 0.74 13.03
N GLU A 215 9.22 -0.35 12.84
CA GLU A 215 10.62 -0.51 13.24
C GLU A 215 11.41 -0.92 12.00
N SER A 216 12.54 -0.25 11.73
CA SER A 216 13.34 -0.56 10.55
C SER A 216 14.80 -0.24 10.78
N THR A 217 15.66 -1.05 10.19
CA THR A 217 17.11 -0.85 10.13
C THR A 217 17.57 -1.02 8.68
N VAL A 218 18.30 -0.04 8.18
CA VAL A 218 18.83 -0.09 6.81
C VAL A 218 19.72 -1.33 6.64
N GLY A 219 19.42 -2.14 5.62
CA GLY A 219 20.12 -3.39 5.31
C GLY A 219 19.65 -4.62 6.08
N GLU A 220 18.77 -4.47 7.09
CA GLU A 220 18.23 -5.60 7.86
C GLU A 220 16.77 -5.89 7.52
N GLY A 221 15.97 -4.86 7.25
CA GLY A 221 14.57 -4.97 6.89
C GLY A 221 13.65 -4.05 7.69
N THR A 222 12.35 -4.28 7.56
CA THR A 222 11.30 -3.46 8.19
C THR A 222 10.26 -4.35 8.85
N THR A 223 9.73 -3.92 9.98
CA THR A 223 8.59 -4.54 10.65
C THR A 223 7.49 -3.51 10.88
N PHE A 224 6.34 -3.71 10.25
CA PHE A 224 5.12 -3.00 10.58
C PHE A 224 4.32 -3.78 11.60
N SER A 225 3.93 -3.13 12.69
CA SER A 225 3.12 -3.70 13.78
C SER A 225 1.77 -3.01 13.83
N VAL A 226 0.71 -3.77 13.61
CA VAL A 226 -0.68 -3.30 13.59
C VAL A 226 -1.43 -3.86 14.80
N ARG A 227 -2.17 -3.00 15.51
CA ARG A 227 -3.06 -3.38 16.61
C ARG A 227 -4.45 -2.82 16.34
N ILE A 228 -5.47 -3.67 16.33
CA ILE A 228 -6.86 -3.30 16.07
C ILE A 228 -7.76 -3.92 17.14
N PRO A 229 -8.80 -3.21 17.66
CA PRO A 229 -9.79 -3.78 18.57
C PRO A 229 -10.52 -4.97 17.93
N LEU A 230 -10.78 -6.03 18.72
CA LEU A 230 -11.60 -7.16 18.26
C LEU A 230 -13.06 -6.77 17.99
N ASN A 231 -13.59 -5.83 18.79
CA ASN A 231 -14.94 -5.33 18.63
C ASN A 231 -14.91 -3.88 18.16
N TYR A 232 -15.66 -3.58 17.12
CA TYR A 232 -15.80 -2.22 16.63
C TYR A 232 -16.86 -1.47 17.43
N VAL A 233 -16.49 -0.36 18.04
CA VAL A 233 -17.39 0.54 18.74
C VAL A 233 -17.36 1.89 18.02
N PRO A 234 -18.45 2.31 17.35
CA PRO A 234 -18.52 3.63 16.73
C PRO A 234 -18.25 4.73 17.77
N ARG A 235 -17.49 5.76 17.39
CA ARG A 235 -17.35 6.93 18.26
C ARG A 235 -18.74 7.58 18.38
N GLN A 236 -19.22 7.69 19.60
CA GLN A 236 -20.40 8.52 19.85
C GLN A 236 -20.00 9.97 19.53
N GLU A 237 -20.68 10.59 18.56
CA GLU A 237 -20.57 12.03 18.40
C GLU A 237 -20.92 12.66 19.77
N ALA A 238 -19.97 13.39 20.34
CA ALA A 238 -20.27 14.30 21.43
C ALA A 238 -21.25 15.32 20.87
N LYS A 239 -22.54 15.13 21.16
CA LYS A 239 -23.55 16.15 20.82
C LYS A 239 -23.10 17.48 21.40
N PRO A 240 -23.13 18.56 20.58
CA PRO A 240 -22.75 19.90 21.02
C PRO A 240 -23.63 20.42 22.16
#